data_7a3f7dc59579be15e6c341f9acaa00a3
#
_entry.id   7a3f7dc59579be15e6c341f9acaa00a3
#
_cell.length_a   1.000
_cell.length_b   1.000
_cell.length_c   1.000
_cell.angle_alpha   90.00
_cell.angle_beta   90.00
_cell.angle_gamma   90.00
#
_symmetry.space_group_name_H-M   'P 1'
#
loop_
_entity.id
_entity.type
_entity.pdbx_description
1 polymer ?
#
loop_
_entity_poly.entity_id
_entity_poly.type
_entity_poly.pdbx_seq_one_letter_code
_entity_poly.pdbx_strand_id
1 'polypeptide(L)'
;MKHIAAIATAWLVMALADLPIMVVQAPDSPVRLDHLKVFSTDDAPPVLLYAATNVTDNQLDQFTVTVFVFDPDGNLKARQLAPGRRTLDAHETKYSAMVLDVGTIAPTDSLMAGVDQAQRVGSDQWWRADLRALAQQIVTSRKR
;
A
#
# COMPACT_ATOMS: atom_id res chain seq x y z
N MET A 1 34.52 -28.81 16.78
CA MET A 1 33.30 -29.18 16.99
C MET A 1 32.30 -28.17 17.35
N LYS A 2 32.59 -27.02 17.68
CA LYS A 2 31.61 -26.09 18.08
C LYS A 2 31.23 -25.13 17.06
N HIS A 3 31.60 -25.30 15.81
CA HIS A 3 31.41 -24.25 14.84
C HIS A 3 30.08 -24.32 14.10
N ILE A 4 29.31 -25.34 14.31
CA ILE A 4 28.09 -25.58 13.57
C ILE A 4 27.01 -24.57 13.90
N ALA A 5 26.99 -24.10 15.13
CA ALA A 5 25.95 -23.18 15.58
C ALA A 5 26.02 -21.83 14.87
N ALA A 6 27.23 -21.41 14.47
CA ALA A 6 27.39 -20.10 13.83
C ALA A 6 26.77 -20.03 12.44
N ILE A 7 26.68 -21.17 11.76
CA ILE A 7 26.15 -21.20 10.40
C ILE A 7 24.64 -21.00 10.38
N ALA A 8 23.95 -21.58 11.34
CA ALA A 8 22.50 -21.46 11.40
C ALA A 8 22.02 -20.02 11.59
N THR A 9 22.81 -19.23 12.30
CA THR A 9 22.43 -17.84 12.57
C THR A 9 22.42 -16.99 11.30
N ALA A 10 23.31 -17.27 10.37
CA ALA A 10 23.41 -16.49 9.15
C ALA A 10 22.15 -16.56 8.28
N TRP A 11 21.40 -17.64 8.38
CA TRP A 11 20.19 -17.81 7.60
C TRP A 11 19.11 -16.83 7.98
N LEU A 12 19.00 -16.49 9.26
CA LEU A 12 17.96 -15.59 9.74
C LEU A 12 18.16 -14.17 9.23
N VAL A 13 19.41 -13.79 8.99
CA VAL A 13 19.72 -12.46 8.49
C VAL A 13 19.26 -12.27 7.06
N MET A 14 19.09 -13.36 6.31
CA MET A 14 18.66 -13.30 4.92
C MET A 14 17.15 -13.23 4.76
N ALA A 15 16.42 -13.08 5.86
CA ALA A 15 14.97 -13.05 5.82
C ALA A 15 14.44 -11.76 5.21
N LEU A 16 13.12 -11.59 5.24
CA LEU A 16 12.42 -10.48 4.64
C LEU A 16 12.91 -9.12 5.17
N ALA A 17 13.01 -8.17 4.27
CA ALA A 17 13.29 -6.78 4.62
C ALA A 17 11.99 -5.98 4.50
N ASP A 18 11.73 -5.10 5.48
CA ASP A 18 10.61 -4.18 5.44
C ASP A 18 11.02 -2.91 4.70
N LEU A 19 10.16 -2.48 3.77
CA LEU A 19 10.32 -1.19 3.11
C LEU A 19 9.34 -0.20 3.71
N PRO A 20 9.77 1.04 4.00
CA PRO A 20 8.85 2.05 4.53
C PRO A 20 7.76 2.38 3.53
N ILE A 21 6.54 2.52 4.01
CA ILE A 21 5.40 2.93 3.20
C ILE A 21 4.50 3.86 4.02
N MET A 22 3.97 4.89 3.36
CA MET A 22 3.10 5.87 3.98
C MET A 22 1.69 5.77 3.40
N VAL A 23 0.68 5.98 4.25
CA VAL A 23 -0.71 6.05 3.81
C VAL A 23 -1.01 7.45 3.29
N VAL A 24 -1.66 7.52 2.12
CA VAL A 24 -2.25 8.75 1.60
C VAL A 24 -3.76 8.64 1.81
N GLN A 25 -4.29 9.42 2.74
CA GLN A 25 -5.69 9.35 3.12
C GLN A 25 -6.42 10.61 2.65
N ALA A 26 -7.37 10.44 1.71
CA ALA A 26 -8.25 11.54 1.34
C ALA A 26 -9.21 11.82 2.50
N PRO A 27 -9.53 13.11 2.78
CA PRO A 27 -10.29 13.48 3.98
C PRO A 27 -11.66 12.81 4.12
N ASP A 28 -12.33 12.56 3.02
CA ASP A 28 -13.68 12.00 3.02
C ASP A 28 -13.73 10.57 2.50
N SER A 29 -12.60 9.87 2.50
CA SER A 29 -12.55 8.51 1.98
C SER A 29 -13.44 7.57 2.80
N PRO A 30 -14.27 6.75 2.13
CA PRO A 30 -15.08 5.77 2.83
C PRO A 30 -14.27 4.55 3.31
N VAL A 31 -13.02 4.43 2.88
CA VAL A 31 -12.15 3.32 3.27
C VAL A 31 -10.88 3.87 3.90
N ARG A 32 -10.54 3.35 5.09
CA ARG A 32 -9.29 3.66 5.76
C ARG A 32 -8.33 2.50 5.59
N LEU A 33 -7.08 2.79 5.20
CA LEU A 33 -6.02 1.79 5.17
C LEU A 33 -5.17 1.89 6.42
N ASP A 34 -4.91 0.72 7.03
CA ASP A 34 -4.08 0.60 8.23
C ASP A 34 -3.13 -0.58 8.09
N HIS A 35 -2.17 -0.63 9.00
CA HIS A 35 -1.26 -1.78 9.13
C HIS A 35 -0.53 -2.11 7.83
N LEU A 36 -0.08 -1.07 7.13
CA LEU A 36 0.65 -1.27 5.89
C LEU A 36 2.05 -1.76 6.16
N LYS A 37 2.43 -2.83 5.46
CA LYS A 37 3.79 -3.34 5.47
C LYS A 37 4.16 -3.81 4.08
N VAL A 38 5.38 -3.51 3.65
CA VAL A 38 5.92 -4.01 2.39
C VAL A 38 7.10 -4.90 2.71
N PHE A 39 6.98 -6.17 2.35
CA PHE A 39 8.04 -7.14 2.50
C PHE A 39 8.76 -7.35 1.18
N SER A 40 10.06 -7.38 1.21
CA SER A 40 10.88 -7.56 0.03
C SER A 40 11.96 -8.61 0.28
N THR A 41 12.20 -9.45 -0.73
CA THR A 41 13.33 -10.37 -0.75
C THR A 41 14.07 -10.20 -2.07
N ASP A 42 15.28 -10.75 -2.16
CA ASP A 42 16.07 -10.66 -3.38
C ASP A 42 15.48 -11.49 -4.52
N ASP A 43 14.68 -12.50 -4.19
CA ASP A 43 14.24 -13.52 -5.15
C ASP A 43 12.81 -13.35 -5.64
N ALA A 44 12.06 -12.41 -5.08
CA ALA A 44 10.64 -12.27 -5.38
C ALA A 44 10.21 -10.81 -5.40
N PRO A 45 9.12 -10.47 -6.12
CA PRO A 45 8.55 -9.12 -6.07
C PRO A 45 8.12 -8.77 -4.65
N PRO A 46 8.18 -7.49 -4.27
CA PRO A 46 7.68 -7.06 -2.96
C PRO A 46 6.19 -7.33 -2.81
N VAL A 47 5.75 -7.52 -1.57
CA VAL A 47 4.35 -7.75 -1.24
C VAL A 47 3.91 -6.70 -0.24
N LEU A 48 2.82 -6.01 -0.57
CA LEU A 48 2.17 -5.07 0.34
C LEU A 48 1.07 -5.81 1.10
N LEU A 49 1.14 -5.77 2.43
CA LEU A 49 0.07 -6.21 3.31
C LEU A 49 -0.65 -4.99 3.86
N TYR A 50 -1.96 -5.04 3.92
CA TYR A 50 -2.74 -3.92 4.46
C TYR A 50 -4.06 -4.38 5.04
N ALA A 51 -4.63 -3.57 5.92
CA ALA A 51 -5.98 -3.70 6.41
C ALA A 51 -6.83 -2.57 5.83
N ALA A 52 -8.00 -2.90 5.29
CA ALA A 52 -8.93 -1.93 4.76
C ALA A 52 -10.22 -1.95 5.58
N THR A 53 -10.62 -0.81 6.11
CA THR A 53 -11.83 -0.66 6.93
C THR A 53 -12.82 0.26 6.24
N ASN A 54 -14.05 -0.22 6.09
CA ASN A 54 -15.16 0.62 5.66
C ASN A 54 -15.62 1.46 6.87
N VAL A 55 -15.39 2.77 6.82
CA VAL A 55 -15.71 3.65 7.93
C VAL A 55 -17.14 4.21 7.86
N THR A 56 -17.95 3.72 6.91
CA THR A 56 -19.31 4.19 6.71
C THR A 56 -20.36 3.21 7.24
N ASP A 57 -21.61 3.67 7.27
CA ASP A 57 -22.76 2.85 7.66
C ASP A 57 -23.34 2.06 6.49
N ASN A 58 -22.73 2.13 5.31
CA ASN A 58 -23.23 1.48 4.10
C ASN A 58 -22.24 0.46 3.59
N GLN A 59 -22.75 -0.66 3.08
CA GLN A 59 -21.89 -1.66 2.46
C GLN A 59 -21.25 -1.10 1.18
N LEU A 60 -19.97 -1.38 1.00
CA LEU A 60 -19.25 -1.06 -0.23
C LEU A 60 -19.18 -2.29 -1.12
N ASP A 61 -19.42 -2.10 -2.41
CA ASP A 61 -19.32 -3.17 -3.40
C ASP A 61 -17.88 -3.38 -3.84
N GLN A 62 -17.17 -2.29 -4.07
CA GLN A 62 -15.78 -2.36 -4.52
C GLN A 62 -15.03 -1.09 -4.16
N PHE A 63 -13.72 -1.22 -4.06
CA PHE A 63 -12.81 -0.09 -3.89
C PHE A 63 -11.47 -0.44 -4.53
N THR A 64 -10.69 0.57 -4.85
CA THR A 64 -9.39 0.40 -5.50
C THR A 64 -8.29 0.95 -4.60
N VAL A 65 -7.27 0.13 -4.35
CA VAL A 65 -6.06 0.55 -3.66
C VAL A 65 -5.03 0.92 -4.72
N THR A 66 -4.41 2.08 -4.56
CA THR A 66 -3.37 2.56 -5.48
C THR A 66 -2.08 2.72 -4.71
N VAL A 67 -0.99 2.23 -5.31
CA VAL A 67 0.37 2.37 -4.77
C VAL A 67 1.14 3.29 -5.70
N PHE A 68 1.88 4.23 -5.10
CA PHE A 68 2.76 5.15 -5.80
C PHE A 68 4.20 4.95 -5.36
N VAL A 69 5.12 5.03 -6.30
CA VAL A 69 6.56 5.06 -6.02
C VAL A 69 7.11 6.37 -6.58
N PHE A 70 7.70 7.18 -5.70
CA PHE A 70 8.37 8.43 -6.08
C PHE A 70 9.86 8.28 -5.89
N ASP A 71 10.65 8.89 -6.78
CA ASP A 71 12.10 8.94 -6.64
C ASP A 71 12.51 10.03 -5.62
N PRO A 72 13.80 10.13 -5.26
CA PRO A 72 14.23 11.13 -4.31
C PRO A 72 14.03 12.57 -4.77
N ASP A 73 13.90 12.80 -6.08
CA ASP A 73 13.66 14.13 -6.63
C ASP A 73 12.17 14.49 -6.62
N GLY A 74 11.32 13.58 -6.18
CA GLY A 74 9.88 13.82 -6.09
C GLY A 74 9.12 13.51 -7.38
N ASN A 75 9.75 12.80 -8.30
CA ASN A 75 9.10 12.39 -9.53
C ASN A 75 8.43 11.02 -9.37
N LEU A 76 7.26 10.86 -9.95
CA LEU A 76 6.56 9.58 -9.92
C LEU A 76 7.28 8.57 -10.79
N LYS A 77 7.75 7.48 -10.18
CA LYS A 77 8.42 6.38 -10.90
C LYS A 77 7.42 5.34 -11.39
N ALA A 78 6.44 5.01 -10.55
CA ALA A 78 5.51 3.94 -10.86
C ALA A 78 4.21 4.14 -10.09
N ARG A 79 3.14 3.58 -10.65
CA ARG A 79 1.82 3.55 -10.03
C ARG A 79 1.19 2.20 -10.34
N GLN A 80 0.60 1.58 -9.32
CA GLN A 80 -0.09 0.31 -9.48
C GLN A 80 -1.44 0.38 -8.78
N LEU A 81 -2.47 -0.14 -9.43
CA LEU A 81 -3.80 -0.26 -8.88
C LEU A 81 -4.09 -1.72 -8.57
N ALA A 82 -4.80 -1.97 -7.48
CA ALA A 82 -5.36 -3.28 -7.19
C ALA A 82 -6.83 -3.24 -7.58
N PRO A 83 -7.16 -3.61 -8.83
CA PRO A 83 -8.54 -3.60 -9.30
C PRO A 83 -9.29 -4.81 -8.77
N GLY A 84 -10.61 -4.74 -8.86
CA GLY A 84 -11.45 -5.86 -8.55
C GLY A 84 -12.49 -5.56 -7.49
N ARG A 85 -13.41 -6.49 -7.34
CA ARG A 85 -14.44 -6.36 -6.33
C ARG A 85 -13.92 -6.80 -4.98
N ARG A 86 -14.13 -5.95 -4.00
CA ARG A 86 -13.80 -6.25 -2.62
C ARG A 86 -14.93 -5.72 -1.75
N THR A 87 -15.91 -6.55 -1.53
CA THR A 87 -17.06 -6.18 -0.72
C THR A 87 -16.62 -5.96 0.72
N LEU A 88 -17.03 -4.83 1.29
CA LEU A 88 -16.83 -4.51 2.69
C LEU A 88 -18.16 -4.11 3.31
N ASP A 89 -18.58 -4.83 4.35
CA ASP A 89 -19.75 -4.43 5.11
C ASP A 89 -19.47 -3.16 5.92
N ALA A 90 -20.52 -2.49 6.38
CA ALA A 90 -20.37 -1.32 7.21
C ALA A 90 -19.47 -1.61 8.40
N HIS A 91 -18.45 -0.77 8.59
CA HIS A 91 -17.47 -0.88 9.68
C HIS A 91 -16.63 -2.16 9.70
N GLU A 92 -16.66 -2.93 8.62
CA GLU A 92 -15.87 -4.16 8.50
C GLU A 92 -14.44 -3.84 8.11
N THR A 93 -13.50 -4.64 8.64
CA THR A 93 -12.09 -4.60 8.26
C THR A 93 -11.70 -5.92 7.60
N LYS A 94 -11.04 -5.84 6.46
CA LYS A 94 -10.46 -6.99 5.78
C LYS A 94 -8.97 -6.80 5.58
N TYR A 95 -8.21 -7.87 5.79
CA TYR A 95 -6.77 -7.90 5.55
C TYR A 95 -6.51 -8.46 4.16
N SER A 96 -5.56 -7.87 3.46
CA SER A 96 -5.25 -8.24 2.08
C SER A 96 -3.77 -8.15 1.79
N ALA A 97 -3.35 -8.82 0.73
CA ALA A 97 -2.00 -8.78 0.21
C ALA A 97 -2.03 -8.40 -1.27
N MET A 98 -1.03 -7.64 -1.70
CA MET A 98 -0.91 -7.18 -3.06
C MET A 98 0.54 -7.34 -3.50
N VAL A 99 0.78 -8.15 -4.53
CA VAL A 99 2.12 -8.27 -5.11
C VAL A 99 2.40 -6.99 -5.89
N LEU A 100 3.53 -6.34 -5.61
CA LEU A 100 3.87 -5.09 -6.25
C LEU A 100 4.66 -5.34 -7.54
N ASP A 101 4.10 -4.83 -8.64
CA ASP A 101 4.74 -4.85 -9.94
C ASP A 101 5.04 -3.41 -10.35
N VAL A 102 5.98 -2.81 -9.66
CA VAL A 102 6.32 -1.39 -9.80
C VAL A 102 7.78 -1.20 -10.24
N GLY A 103 8.41 -2.26 -10.72
CA GLY A 103 9.82 -2.22 -11.09
C GLY A 103 10.71 -2.20 -9.85
N THR A 104 11.95 -1.80 -10.05
CA THR A 104 12.93 -1.76 -8.96
C THR A 104 12.64 -0.61 -8.01
N ILE A 105 12.59 -0.92 -6.73
CA ILE A 105 12.43 0.07 -5.67
C ILE A 105 13.81 0.32 -5.05
N ALA A 106 14.30 1.54 -5.20
CA ALA A 106 15.58 1.94 -4.60
C ALA A 106 15.38 2.29 -3.12
N PRO A 107 16.41 2.15 -2.28
CA PRO A 107 16.29 2.52 -0.86
C PRO A 107 15.87 3.97 -0.61
N THR A 108 16.16 4.85 -1.57
CA THR A 108 15.82 6.27 -1.47
C THR A 108 14.45 6.62 -2.06
N ASP A 109 13.75 5.64 -2.63
CA ASP A 109 12.40 5.87 -3.15
C ASP A 109 11.39 5.97 -2.01
N SER A 110 10.29 6.66 -2.29
CA SER A 110 9.18 6.80 -1.34
C SER A 110 7.98 6.00 -1.85
N LEU A 111 7.46 5.12 -1.00
CA LEU A 111 6.25 4.36 -1.31
C LEU A 111 5.07 4.95 -0.57
N MET A 112 3.95 5.07 -1.26
CA MET A 112 2.70 5.55 -0.69
C MET A 112 1.55 4.71 -1.21
N ALA A 113 0.53 4.51 -0.38
CA ALA A 113 -0.67 3.78 -0.79
C ALA A 113 -1.91 4.44 -0.21
N GLY A 114 -2.99 4.33 -0.96
CA GLY A 114 -4.28 4.85 -0.53
C GLY A 114 -5.41 4.29 -1.36
N VAL A 115 -6.63 4.69 -1.02
CA VAL A 115 -7.82 4.33 -1.77
C VAL A 115 -8.24 5.54 -2.60
N ASP A 116 -8.33 5.37 -3.92
CA ASP A 116 -8.67 6.47 -4.82
C ASP A 116 -10.09 6.44 -5.32
N GLN A 117 -10.79 5.32 -5.18
CA GLN A 117 -12.21 5.23 -5.54
C GLN A 117 -12.90 4.10 -4.77
N ALA A 118 -14.20 4.27 -4.57
CA ALA A 118 -15.05 3.28 -3.94
C ALA A 118 -16.49 3.45 -4.40
N GLN A 119 -17.24 2.34 -4.40
CA GLN A 119 -18.63 2.32 -4.83
C GLN A 119 -19.47 1.64 -3.76
N ARG A 120 -20.59 2.25 -3.41
CA ARG A 120 -21.56 1.66 -2.50
C ARG A 120 -22.41 0.63 -3.23
N VAL A 121 -22.81 -0.41 -2.50
CA VAL A 121 -23.75 -1.40 -3.02
C VAL A 121 -25.06 -0.69 -3.39
N GLY A 122 -25.58 -1.00 -4.59
CA GLY A 122 -26.83 -0.44 -5.05
C GLY A 122 -26.75 0.98 -5.58
N SER A 123 -25.55 1.52 -5.77
CA SER A 123 -25.35 2.86 -6.29
C SER A 123 -24.49 2.82 -7.54
N ASP A 124 -24.87 3.63 -8.53
CA ASP A 124 -24.04 3.82 -9.73
C ASP A 124 -23.01 4.90 -9.54
N GLN A 125 -23.06 5.62 -8.41
CA GLN A 125 -22.12 6.70 -8.14
C GLN A 125 -20.88 6.18 -7.46
N TRP A 126 -19.74 6.74 -7.85
CA TRP A 126 -18.46 6.42 -7.28
C TRP A 126 -17.94 7.60 -6.47
N TRP A 127 -17.44 7.31 -5.28
CA TRP A 127 -16.55 8.23 -4.59
C TRP A 127 -15.19 8.17 -5.26
N ARG A 128 -14.57 9.32 -5.51
CA ARG A 128 -13.24 9.41 -6.12
C ARG A 128 -12.46 10.55 -5.49
N ALA A 129 -11.13 10.37 -5.45
CA ALA A 129 -10.20 11.40 -5.01
C ALA A 129 -9.01 11.43 -5.95
N ASP A 130 -8.40 12.60 -6.12
CA ASP A 130 -7.16 12.74 -6.85
C ASP A 130 -6.01 12.40 -5.90
N LEU A 131 -5.80 11.11 -5.71
CA LEU A 131 -4.83 10.60 -4.75
C LEU A 131 -3.40 10.94 -5.18
N ARG A 132 -3.15 10.99 -6.48
CA ARG A 132 -1.84 11.36 -6.98
C ARG A 132 -1.46 12.77 -6.58
N ALA A 133 -2.40 13.71 -6.68
CA ALA A 133 -2.15 15.09 -6.27
C ALA A 133 -1.84 15.18 -4.77
N LEU A 134 -2.59 14.44 -3.95
CA LEU A 134 -2.32 14.40 -2.51
C LEU A 134 -0.95 13.80 -2.22
N ALA A 135 -0.60 12.69 -2.88
CA ALA A 135 0.71 12.07 -2.71
C ALA A 135 1.83 13.01 -3.14
N GLN A 136 1.66 13.72 -4.24
CA GLN A 136 2.65 14.68 -4.73
C GLN A 136 2.87 15.82 -3.73
N GLN A 137 1.81 16.30 -3.09
CA GLN A 137 1.92 17.32 -2.06
C GLN A 137 2.76 16.85 -0.89
N ILE A 138 2.55 15.60 -0.46
CA ILE A 138 3.30 15.02 0.66
C ILE A 138 4.79 14.95 0.32
N VAL A 139 5.12 14.45 -0.87
CA VAL A 139 6.51 14.34 -1.32
C VAL A 139 7.18 15.71 -1.40
N THR A 140 6.47 16.69 -1.97
CA THR A 140 6.99 18.05 -2.12
C THR A 140 7.22 18.69 -0.75
N SER A 141 6.31 18.50 0.21
CA SER A 141 6.44 19.06 1.55
C SER A 141 7.63 18.48 2.31
N ARG A 142 7.93 17.21 2.09
CA ARG A 142 9.05 16.54 2.78
C ARG A 142 10.41 16.99 2.28
N LYS A 143 10.48 17.58 1.11
CA LYS A 143 11.73 18.09 0.55
C LYS A 143 12.18 19.42 1.12
N ARG A 144 11.33 20.11 1.85
CA ARG A 144 11.63 21.42 2.41
C ARG A 144 12.32 21.35 3.78
#